data_8c370e756b086d4c2079484e216232af
#
_entry.id   8c370e756b086d4c2079484e216232af
#
_cell.length_a   1.000
_cell.length_b   1.000
_cell.length_c   1.000
_cell.angle_alpha   90.00
_cell.angle_beta   90.00
_cell.angle_gamma   90.00
#
_symmetry.space_group_name_H-M   'P 1'
#
loop_
_entity.id
_entity.type
_entity.pdbx_description
1 polymer ?
#
loop_
_entity_poly.entity_id
_entity_poly.type
_entity_poly.pdbx_seq_one_letter_code
_entity_poly.pdbx_strand_id
1 'polypeptide(L)'
;MVYGFSLRISGLILSLSSDSPELLDAVAEVVCIPGWVRQAWQPGDIELRVEHCQEELTLLQQGQEVGRARTLAELQNCLELHTHHQLAARALDDVYVHAGVVGLGGRALVVPGRSHAGKSTLIMALVQAGATYYSDEFAVIRPDGSLGAFARPVQLRHPEPCRVKL
;
A
#
# COMPACT_ATOMS: atom_id res chain seq x y z
N MET A 1 20.87 0.68 19.93
CA MET A 1 20.77 1.92 19.09
C MET A 1 19.60 1.67 18.17
N VAL A 2 18.68 2.63 17.98
CA VAL A 2 17.52 2.45 17.08
C VAL A 2 17.89 3.13 15.76
N TYR A 3 17.76 2.41 14.68
CA TYR A 3 17.95 2.90 13.32
C TYR A 3 16.59 3.24 12.72
N GLY A 4 16.53 4.16 11.76
CA GLY A 4 15.26 4.54 11.15
C GLY A 4 15.40 5.35 9.88
N PHE A 5 14.33 5.36 9.12
CA PHE A 5 14.09 6.30 8.03
C PHE A 5 12.62 6.70 8.03
N SER A 6 12.28 7.77 7.33
CA SER A 6 10.91 8.22 7.20
C SER A 6 10.49 8.28 5.73
N LEU A 7 9.19 8.08 5.51
CA LEU A 7 8.56 8.16 4.20
C LEU A 7 7.48 9.23 4.24
N ARG A 8 7.44 10.08 3.24
CA ARG A 8 6.33 11.02 3.04
C ARG A 8 5.30 10.39 2.10
N ILE A 9 4.06 10.35 2.54
CA ILE A 9 2.95 9.71 1.84
C ILE A 9 1.74 10.63 1.95
N SER A 10 1.26 11.18 0.83
CA SER A 10 0.04 12.01 0.81
C SER A 10 -0.03 13.08 1.91
N GLY A 11 1.11 13.73 2.20
CA GLY A 11 1.20 14.77 3.23
C GLY A 11 1.48 14.26 4.64
N LEU A 12 1.36 12.96 4.91
CA LEU A 12 1.71 12.33 6.18
C LEU A 12 3.15 11.80 6.18
N ILE A 13 3.70 11.68 7.36
CA ILE A 13 5.03 11.10 7.60
C ILE A 13 4.86 9.75 8.28
N LEU A 14 5.31 8.70 7.61
CA LEU A 14 5.48 7.37 8.15
C LEU A 14 6.93 7.20 8.57
N SER A 15 7.18 6.91 9.84
CA SER A 15 8.52 6.62 10.37
C SER A 15 8.67 5.13 10.64
N LEU A 16 9.72 4.56 10.08
CA LEU A 16 10.09 3.15 10.26
C LEU A 16 11.37 3.07 11.06
N SER A 17 11.40 2.18 12.04
CA SER A 17 12.56 1.95 12.89
C SER A 17 12.80 0.46 13.15
N SER A 18 14.04 0.12 13.46
CA SER A 18 14.46 -1.21 13.90
C SER A 18 15.72 -1.09 14.77
N ASP A 19 15.99 -2.10 15.58
CA ASP A 19 17.28 -2.26 16.27
C ASP A 19 18.31 -3.04 15.42
N SER A 20 17.89 -3.65 14.31
CA SER A 20 18.77 -4.25 13.30
C SER A 20 18.89 -3.31 12.09
N PRO A 21 20.09 -2.75 11.83
CA PRO A 21 20.35 -1.95 10.64
C PRO A 21 20.17 -2.77 9.35
N GLU A 22 20.61 -4.04 9.36
CA GLU A 22 20.49 -4.94 8.20
C GLU A 22 19.04 -5.18 7.82
N LEU A 23 18.17 -5.39 8.83
CA LEU A 23 16.74 -5.54 8.62
C LEU A 23 16.13 -4.26 8.06
N LEU A 24 16.53 -3.11 8.61
CA LEU A 24 16.03 -1.82 8.15
C LEU A 24 16.43 -1.51 6.71
N ASP A 25 17.66 -1.85 6.32
CA ASP A 25 18.13 -1.67 4.94
C ASP A 25 17.36 -2.59 3.99
N ALA A 26 17.15 -3.86 4.37
CA ALA A 26 16.34 -4.79 3.59
C ALA A 26 14.87 -4.33 3.44
N VAL A 27 14.29 -3.77 4.49
CA VAL A 27 12.94 -3.18 4.45
C VAL A 27 12.93 -1.94 3.53
N ALA A 28 13.97 -1.11 3.60
CA ALA A 28 14.07 0.09 2.78
C ALA A 28 14.18 -0.21 1.27
N GLU A 29 14.75 -1.35 0.90
CA GLU A 29 14.83 -1.80 -0.50
C GLU A 29 13.47 -2.23 -1.05
N VAL A 30 12.65 -2.90 -0.23
CA VAL A 30 11.33 -3.40 -0.68
C VAL A 30 10.22 -2.34 -0.57
N VAL A 31 10.36 -1.36 0.33
CA VAL A 31 9.40 -0.27 0.52
C VAL A 31 9.67 0.87 -0.47
N CYS A 32 9.76 0.54 -1.75
CA CYS A 32 9.92 1.50 -2.84
C CYS A 32 8.59 1.64 -3.60
N ILE A 33 7.62 2.34 -3.00
CA ILE A 33 6.28 2.49 -3.57
C ILE A 33 6.20 3.83 -4.31
N PRO A 34 5.66 3.85 -5.54
CA PRO A 34 5.47 5.09 -6.27
C PRO A 34 4.66 6.13 -5.49
N GLY A 35 5.17 7.36 -5.42
CA GLY A 35 4.57 8.44 -4.65
C GLY A 35 5.01 8.54 -3.19
N TRP A 36 5.79 7.57 -2.70
CA TRP A 36 6.42 7.64 -1.39
C TRP A 36 7.83 8.24 -1.54
N VAL A 37 8.14 9.23 -0.72
CA VAL A 37 9.43 9.92 -0.74
C VAL A 37 10.19 9.58 0.52
N ARG A 38 11.31 8.85 0.36
CA ARG A 38 12.22 8.54 1.49
C ARG A 38 13.01 9.77 1.92
N GLN A 39 13.14 9.92 3.23
CA GLN A 39 13.91 11.00 3.85
C GLN A 39 14.63 10.49 5.11
N ALA A 40 15.53 11.31 5.66
CA ALA A 40 16.16 11.02 6.94
C ALA A 40 15.08 10.77 8.02
N TRP A 41 15.42 9.94 9.00
CA TRP A 41 14.49 9.64 10.10
C TRP A 41 14.08 10.91 10.85
N GLN A 42 12.79 11.01 11.07
CA GLN A 42 12.18 12.02 11.94
C GLN A 42 10.90 11.42 12.54
N PRO A 43 10.44 11.92 13.70
CA PRO A 43 9.14 11.52 14.22
C PRO A 43 8.04 11.74 13.18
N GLY A 44 7.13 10.80 13.06
CA GLY A 44 6.07 10.82 12.05
C GLY A 44 4.67 10.74 12.64
N ASP A 45 3.68 10.99 11.79
CA ASP A 45 2.26 10.82 12.12
C ASP A 45 1.91 9.35 12.37
N ILE A 46 2.67 8.46 11.74
CA ILE A 46 2.57 7.00 11.89
C ILE A 46 3.98 6.50 12.20
N GLU A 47 4.18 5.97 13.40
CA GLU A 47 5.45 5.39 13.82
C GLU A 47 5.32 3.87 13.89
N LEU A 48 6.10 3.18 13.07
CA LEU A 48 6.16 1.74 13.01
C LEU A 48 7.56 1.24 13.35
N ARG A 49 7.61 0.11 14.01
CA ARG A 49 8.85 -0.59 14.31
C ARG A 49 8.82 -1.99 13.71
N VAL A 50 9.91 -2.40 13.09
CA VAL A 50 10.09 -3.74 12.55
C VAL A 50 11.08 -4.47 13.44
N GLU A 51 10.69 -5.65 13.91
CA GLU A 51 11.52 -6.53 14.72
C GLU A 51 11.57 -7.93 14.12
N HIS A 52 12.69 -8.60 14.36
CA HIS A 52 12.83 -10.02 14.07
C HIS A 52 12.51 -10.82 15.33
N CYS A 53 11.44 -11.59 15.30
CA CYS A 53 11.03 -12.45 16.41
C CYS A 53 11.08 -13.92 15.97
N GLN A 54 12.09 -14.64 16.40
CA GLN A 54 12.37 -16.04 15.98
C GLN A 54 12.58 -16.11 14.46
N GLU A 55 11.68 -16.76 13.72
CA GLU A 55 11.74 -16.90 12.26
C GLU A 55 10.74 -15.95 11.53
N GLU A 56 10.12 -15.02 12.27
CA GLU A 56 9.11 -14.12 11.73
C GLU A 56 9.51 -12.64 11.92
N LEU A 57 9.04 -11.82 11.01
CA LEU A 57 9.15 -10.37 11.05
C LEU A 57 7.86 -9.82 11.66
N THR A 58 7.98 -8.98 12.67
CA THR A 58 6.83 -8.39 13.35
C THR A 58 6.82 -6.89 13.12
N LEU A 59 5.67 -6.36 12.73
CA LEU A 59 5.41 -4.94 12.59
C LEU A 59 4.67 -4.45 13.82
N LEU A 60 5.24 -3.49 14.51
CA LEU A 60 4.70 -2.92 15.75
C LEU A 60 4.30 -1.46 15.55
N GLN A 61 3.20 -1.05 16.16
CA GLN A 61 2.82 0.35 16.35
C GLN A 61 2.54 0.59 17.82
N GLN A 62 3.25 1.55 18.42
CA GLN A 62 3.12 1.86 19.86
C GLN A 62 3.27 0.61 20.77
N GLY A 63 4.17 -0.32 20.37
CA GLY A 63 4.41 -1.56 21.10
C GLY A 63 3.36 -2.66 20.89
N GLN A 64 2.32 -2.41 20.10
CA GLN A 64 1.32 -3.42 19.73
C GLN A 64 1.62 -4.01 18.35
N GLU A 65 1.46 -5.33 18.22
CA GLU A 65 1.60 -6.02 16.94
C GLU A 65 0.45 -5.61 16.00
N VAL A 66 0.81 -5.10 14.83
CA VAL A 66 -0.12 -4.70 13.77
C VAL A 66 0.07 -5.49 12.47
N GLY A 67 1.11 -6.30 12.41
CA GLY A 67 1.37 -7.21 11.30
C GLY A 67 2.46 -8.21 11.61
N ARG A 68 2.39 -9.36 10.93
CA ARG A 68 3.38 -10.44 11.03
C ARG A 68 3.64 -11.02 9.65
N ALA A 69 4.90 -11.38 9.38
CA ALA A 69 5.35 -11.84 8.09
C ALA A 69 6.51 -12.84 8.23
N ARG A 70 6.66 -13.74 7.28
CA ARG A 70 7.79 -14.67 7.19
C ARG A 70 8.80 -14.23 6.15
N THR A 71 8.41 -13.33 5.26
CA THR A 71 9.25 -12.81 4.20
C THR A 71 9.15 -11.29 4.13
N LEU A 72 10.16 -10.64 3.54
CA LEU A 72 10.12 -9.20 3.29
C LEU A 72 8.94 -8.79 2.38
N ALA A 73 8.56 -9.64 1.42
CA ALA A 73 7.41 -9.37 0.56
C ALA A 73 6.08 -9.38 1.34
N GLU A 74 5.92 -10.31 2.28
CA GLU A 74 4.76 -10.32 3.18
C GLU A 74 4.78 -9.12 4.12
N LEU A 75 5.96 -8.75 4.65
CA LEU A 75 6.11 -7.56 5.50
C LEU A 75 5.74 -6.28 4.74
N GLN A 76 6.19 -6.15 3.49
CA GLN A 76 5.80 -5.04 2.62
C GLN A 76 4.27 -4.96 2.49
N ASN A 77 3.59 -6.10 2.22
CA ASN A 77 2.13 -6.13 2.14
C ASN A 77 1.46 -5.71 3.45
N CYS A 78 1.97 -6.18 4.61
CA CYS A 78 1.46 -5.79 5.92
C CYS A 78 1.63 -4.28 6.15
N LEU A 79 2.80 -3.75 5.83
CA LEU A 79 3.14 -2.35 5.97
C LEU A 79 2.27 -1.46 5.07
N GLU A 80 2.11 -1.85 3.80
CA GLU A 80 1.24 -1.14 2.86
C GLU A 80 -0.21 -1.12 3.37
N LEU A 81 -0.76 -2.28 3.70
CA LEU A 81 -2.15 -2.40 4.16
C LEU A 81 -2.38 -1.58 5.43
N HIS A 82 -1.48 -1.70 6.41
CA HIS A 82 -1.58 -0.94 7.66
C HIS A 82 -1.50 0.57 7.40
N THR A 83 -0.54 1.02 6.59
CA THR A 83 -0.38 2.43 6.23
C THR A 83 -1.62 2.97 5.52
N HIS A 84 -2.20 2.20 4.59
CA HIS A 84 -3.41 2.61 3.88
C HIS A 84 -4.61 2.77 4.82
N HIS A 85 -4.77 1.87 5.79
CA HIS A 85 -5.81 2.01 6.82
C HIS A 85 -5.59 3.26 7.67
N GLN A 86 -4.33 3.54 8.04
CA GLN A 86 -4.00 4.73 8.82
C GLN A 86 -4.21 6.03 8.03
N LEU A 87 -3.89 6.04 6.73
CA LEU A 87 -4.16 7.17 5.84
C LEU A 87 -5.67 7.40 5.73
N ALA A 88 -6.44 6.35 5.46
CA ALA A 88 -7.90 6.45 5.35
C ALA A 88 -8.56 6.95 6.66
N ALA A 89 -8.06 6.48 7.82
CA ALA A 89 -8.57 6.89 9.13
C ALA A 89 -8.24 8.35 9.48
N ARG A 90 -7.17 8.92 8.89
CA ARG A 90 -6.73 10.30 9.13
C ARG A 90 -7.16 11.29 8.06
N ALA A 91 -7.72 10.80 6.96
CA ALA A 91 -8.27 11.65 5.92
C ALA A 91 -9.47 12.42 6.50
N LEU A 92 -9.33 13.74 6.63
CA LEU A 92 -10.40 14.60 7.15
C LEU A 92 -11.42 14.96 6.06
N ASP A 93 -10.95 15.12 4.83
CA ASP A 93 -11.75 15.63 3.71
C ASP A 93 -11.88 14.61 2.57
N ASP A 94 -10.92 13.70 2.39
CA ASP A 94 -10.92 12.70 1.33
C ASP A 94 -11.68 11.43 1.73
N VAL A 95 -12.42 10.84 0.80
CA VAL A 95 -13.09 9.55 0.98
C VAL A 95 -12.29 8.45 0.31
N TYR A 96 -11.87 7.46 1.09
CA TYR A 96 -11.14 6.29 0.62
C TYR A 96 -12.11 5.12 0.40
N VAL A 97 -12.23 4.70 -0.85
CA VAL A 97 -13.08 3.56 -1.23
C VAL A 97 -12.18 2.42 -1.71
N HIS A 98 -12.32 1.23 -1.13
CA HIS A 98 -11.60 0.05 -1.63
C HIS A 98 -12.12 -0.32 -3.03
N ALA A 99 -11.41 0.13 -4.06
CA ALA A 99 -11.81 0.02 -5.45
C ALA A 99 -10.60 0.06 -6.39
N GLY A 100 -10.73 -0.61 -7.53
CA GLY A 100 -9.87 -0.35 -8.66
C GLY A 100 -10.31 0.92 -9.39
N VAL A 101 -9.34 1.65 -9.97
CA VAL A 101 -9.60 2.92 -10.66
C VAL A 101 -8.80 2.98 -11.96
N VAL A 102 -9.48 3.28 -13.04
CA VAL A 102 -8.86 3.59 -14.34
C VAL A 102 -9.45 4.87 -14.93
N GLY A 103 -8.64 5.59 -15.69
CA GLY A 103 -9.05 6.76 -16.45
C GLY A 103 -9.34 6.40 -17.91
N LEU A 104 -10.44 6.89 -18.45
CA LEU A 104 -10.80 6.72 -19.86
C LEU A 104 -11.55 7.97 -20.35
N GLY A 105 -11.05 8.60 -21.42
CA GLY A 105 -11.72 9.75 -22.05
C GLY A 105 -11.95 10.93 -21.08
N GLY A 106 -10.99 11.24 -20.21
CA GLY A 106 -11.10 12.33 -19.22
C GLY A 106 -12.04 12.04 -18.05
N ARG A 107 -12.54 10.81 -17.93
CA ARG A 107 -13.39 10.34 -16.82
C ARG A 107 -12.70 9.21 -16.08
N ALA A 108 -13.04 9.04 -14.81
CA ALA A 108 -12.57 7.91 -14.04
C ALA A 108 -13.68 6.87 -13.87
N LEU A 109 -13.32 5.61 -14.06
CA LEU A 109 -14.14 4.46 -13.72
C LEU A 109 -13.65 3.89 -12.39
N VAL A 110 -14.53 3.89 -11.40
CA VAL A 110 -14.28 3.30 -10.08
C VAL A 110 -14.98 1.94 -10.02
N VAL A 111 -14.20 0.89 -9.73
CA VAL A 111 -14.66 -0.51 -9.66
C VAL A 111 -14.57 -0.99 -8.21
N PRO A 112 -15.60 -0.75 -7.38
CA PRO A 112 -15.62 -1.24 -6.01
C PRO A 112 -15.84 -2.75 -5.98
N GLY A 113 -15.38 -3.40 -4.93
CA GLY A 113 -15.63 -4.82 -4.74
C GLY A 113 -14.80 -5.43 -3.62
N ARG A 114 -15.23 -6.58 -3.12
CA ARG A 114 -14.50 -7.31 -2.08
C ARG A 114 -13.15 -7.81 -2.60
N SER A 115 -12.24 -8.12 -1.68
CA SER A 115 -11.01 -8.85 -2.01
C SER A 115 -11.36 -10.14 -2.79
N HIS A 116 -10.56 -10.49 -3.78
CA HIS A 116 -10.77 -11.64 -4.68
C HIS A 116 -11.99 -11.57 -5.63
N ALA A 117 -12.67 -10.43 -5.74
CA ALA A 117 -13.78 -10.25 -6.69
C ALA A 117 -13.35 -10.05 -8.16
N GLY A 118 -12.04 -10.17 -8.46
CA GLY A 118 -11.53 -9.98 -9.81
C GLY A 118 -11.26 -8.53 -10.21
N LYS A 119 -11.26 -7.58 -9.26
CA LYS A 119 -11.00 -6.16 -9.53
C LYS A 119 -9.70 -5.93 -10.29
N SER A 120 -8.57 -6.42 -9.77
CA SER A 120 -7.25 -6.24 -10.39
C SER A 120 -7.19 -6.84 -11.79
N THR A 121 -7.85 -7.99 -12.03
CA THR A 121 -7.97 -8.60 -13.36
C THR A 121 -8.72 -7.70 -14.33
N LEU A 122 -9.85 -7.13 -13.89
CA LEU A 122 -10.64 -6.20 -14.72
C LEU A 122 -9.86 -4.91 -14.99
N ILE A 123 -9.22 -4.33 -13.97
CA ILE A 123 -8.39 -3.14 -14.11
C ILE A 123 -7.27 -3.37 -15.13
N MET A 124 -6.57 -4.51 -15.05
CA MET A 124 -5.53 -4.86 -16.02
C MET A 124 -6.06 -5.01 -17.43
N ALA A 125 -7.22 -5.66 -17.62
CA ALA A 125 -7.85 -5.78 -18.93
C ALA A 125 -8.22 -4.39 -19.51
N LEU A 126 -8.72 -3.48 -18.69
CA LEU A 126 -9.04 -2.11 -19.10
C LEU A 126 -7.77 -1.31 -19.45
N VAL A 127 -6.69 -1.47 -18.70
CA VAL A 127 -5.39 -0.84 -18.99
C VAL A 127 -4.82 -1.38 -20.31
N GLN A 128 -4.89 -2.68 -20.55
CA GLN A 128 -4.49 -3.28 -21.82
C GLN A 128 -5.34 -2.79 -23.01
N ALA A 129 -6.61 -2.44 -22.75
CA ALA A 129 -7.51 -1.83 -23.72
C ALA A 129 -7.30 -0.31 -23.90
N GLY A 130 -6.27 0.28 -23.26
CA GLY A 130 -5.88 1.69 -23.43
C GLY A 130 -6.37 2.64 -22.34
N ALA A 131 -6.96 2.14 -21.26
CA ALA A 131 -7.26 2.98 -20.10
C ALA A 131 -6.00 3.35 -19.31
N THR A 132 -5.99 4.53 -18.70
CA THR A 132 -4.89 4.95 -17.81
C THR A 132 -5.08 4.33 -16.42
N TYR A 133 -4.04 3.68 -15.91
CA TYR A 133 -4.05 3.11 -14.55
C TYR A 133 -3.95 4.22 -13.49
N TYR A 134 -4.82 4.16 -12.48
CA TYR A 134 -4.78 5.04 -11.31
C TYR A 134 -4.56 4.26 -10.00
N SER A 135 -5.28 3.15 -9.80
CA SER A 135 -5.17 2.32 -8.59
C SER A 135 -5.86 0.97 -8.79
N ASP A 136 -5.47 -0.04 -8.02
CA ASP A 136 -6.21 -1.30 -7.86
C ASP A 136 -6.61 -1.59 -6.41
N GLU A 137 -6.35 -0.64 -5.50
CA GLU A 137 -6.60 -0.78 -4.07
C GLU A 137 -7.59 0.27 -3.54
N PHE A 138 -7.31 1.58 -3.78
CA PHE A 138 -8.14 2.66 -3.29
C PHE A 138 -8.45 3.69 -4.37
N ALA A 139 -9.73 4.08 -4.41
CA ALA A 139 -10.17 5.33 -5.01
C ALA A 139 -10.13 6.41 -3.92
N VAL A 140 -9.35 7.45 -4.12
CA VAL A 140 -9.31 8.62 -3.23
C VAL A 140 -10.19 9.70 -3.83
N ILE A 141 -11.36 9.91 -3.26
CA ILE A 141 -12.35 10.89 -3.74
C ILE A 141 -12.18 12.15 -2.91
N ARG A 142 -11.85 13.25 -3.56
CA ARG A 142 -11.71 14.56 -2.94
C ARG A 142 -13.06 15.28 -2.79
N PRO A 143 -13.14 16.31 -1.93
CA PRO A 143 -14.37 17.08 -1.73
C PRO A 143 -14.94 17.71 -3.00
N ASP A 144 -14.09 18.05 -3.97
CA ASP A 144 -14.47 18.58 -5.27
C ASP A 144 -14.96 17.51 -6.26
N GLY A 145 -15.05 16.26 -5.83
CA GLY A 145 -15.42 15.11 -6.65
C GLY A 145 -14.31 14.60 -7.58
N SER A 146 -13.13 15.22 -7.56
CA SER A 146 -11.99 14.70 -8.31
C SER A 146 -11.41 13.44 -7.67
N LEU A 147 -10.75 12.61 -8.49
CA LEU A 147 -10.06 11.41 -7.99
C LEU A 147 -8.56 11.66 -7.88
N GLY A 148 -8.03 11.39 -6.71
CA GLY A 148 -6.59 11.31 -6.47
C GLY A 148 -6.02 10.00 -7.02
N ALA A 149 -4.85 10.06 -7.67
CA ALA A 149 -4.12 8.86 -8.00
C ALA A 149 -3.55 8.24 -6.72
N PHE A 150 -3.78 6.94 -6.56
CA PHE A 150 -3.19 6.14 -5.49
C PHE A 150 -2.45 4.97 -6.13
N ALA A 151 -1.45 5.33 -6.96
CA ALA A 151 -0.74 4.36 -7.76
C ALA A 151 0.22 3.53 -6.89
N ARG A 152 0.12 2.22 -7.01
CA ARG A 152 1.11 1.26 -6.57
C ARG A 152 1.35 0.25 -7.69
N PRO A 153 2.46 -0.50 -7.68
CA PRO A 153 2.63 -1.60 -8.62
C PRO A 153 1.48 -2.60 -8.48
N VAL A 154 0.84 -2.95 -9.60
CA VAL A 154 -0.23 -3.94 -9.60
C VAL A 154 0.34 -5.29 -9.18
N GLN A 155 -0.10 -5.82 -8.06
CA GLN A 155 0.23 -7.17 -7.64
C GLN A 155 -0.72 -8.16 -8.30
N LEU A 156 -0.33 -8.70 -9.43
CA LEU A 156 -1.00 -9.86 -10.01
C LEU A 156 -0.64 -11.06 -9.13
N ARG A 157 -1.56 -11.45 -8.26
CA ARG A 157 -1.50 -12.79 -7.67
C ARG A 157 -1.73 -13.75 -8.83
N HIS A 158 -0.76 -14.62 -9.13
CA HIS A 158 -0.96 -15.67 -10.13
C HIS A 158 -2.17 -16.49 -9.71
N PRO A 159 -3.29 -16.47 -10.45
CA PRO A 159 -4.34 -17.44 -10.20
C PRO A 159 -3.75 -18.80 -10.56
N GLU A 160 -3.95 -19.80 -9.74
CA GLU A 160 -3.93 -21.17 -10.24
C GLU A 160 -4.77 -21.23 -11.52
N PRO A 161 -4.32 -21.94 -12.57
CA PRO A 161 -5.04 -21.92 -13.84
C PRO A 161 -6.48 -22.35 -13.59
N CYS A 162 -7.41 -21.42 -13.70
CA CYS A 162 -8.83 -21.69 -13.60
C CYS A 162 -9.18 -22.60 -14.79
N ARG A 163 -9.35 -23.89 -14.53
CA ARG A 163 -9.90 -24.82 -15.51
C ARG A 163 -11.37 -24.45 -15.69
N VAL A 164 -11.65 -23.63 -16.69
CA VAL A 164 -13.01 -23.46 -17.19
C VAL A 164 -13.43 -24.82 -17.77
N LYS A 165 -14.29 -25.55 -17.09
CA LYS A 165 -15.05 -26.63 -17.72
C LYS A 165 -16.08 -25.96 -18.62
N LEU A 166 -15.89 -26.04 -19.91
CA LEU A 166 -16.92 -25.83 -20.92
C LEU A 166 -17.96 -26.92 -20.81
#